data_b08dee3cabb40c91d406d95a7530c1cb
#
_entry.id   b08dee3cabb40c91d406d95a7530c1cb
#
_cell.length_a   1.000
_cell.length_b   1.000
_cell.length_c   1.000
_cell.angle_alpha   90.00
_cell.angle_beta   90.00
_cell.angle_gamma   90.00
#
_symmetry.space_group_name_H-M   'P 1'
#
loop_
_entity.id
_entity.type
_entity.pdbx_description
1 polymer ?
#
loop_
_entity_poly.entity_id
_entity_poly.type
_entity_poly.pdbx_seq_one_letter_code
_entity_poly.pdbx_strand_id
1 'polypeptide(L)'
;IFPIGHYEKNEVREIAEREHLINAKRKDSQGICFLGNIDYNEYVRRYLGENVGEIIELETGKKIGEHKGLWFHTIGQRKGLGLGGGPWFVIKKDVEKNILYVSHGYDPETAYKRKFKVCDLHWLTVSPSELEDSNGNILQNGCCSSFKHTLIPITFKIRHTPEYHQGYLEVLSEEGHLVEGSEALIHAQKKIHGVAPGQFCVIYDEE
;
A
#
# COMPACT_ATOMS: atom_id res chain seq x y z
N ILE A 1 -27.58 6.10 4.09
CA ILE A 1 -28.10 6.80 2.89
C ILE A 1 -27.04 7.81 2.46
N PHE A 2 -26.63 7.75 1.21
CA PHE A 2 -25.65 8.66 0.59
C PHE A 2 -26.34 9.44 -0.53
N PRO A 3 -26.99 10.58 -0.22
CA PRO A 3 -27.86 11.28 -1.18
C PRO A 3 -27.11 11.81 -2.41
N ILE A 4 -25.79 12.03 -2.32
CA ILE A 4 -24.92 12.50 -3.41
C ILE A 4 -23.93 11.44 -3.90
N GLY A 5 -24.08 10.18 -3.48
CA GLY A 5 -23.10 9.11 -3.76
C GLY A 5 -22.97 8.71 -5.23
N HIS A 6 -23.91 9.08 -6.08
CA HIS A 6 -23.90 8.81 -7.51
C HIS A 6 -23.30 9.95 -8.36
N TYR A 7 -22.97 11.07 -7.72
CA TYR A 7 -22.35 12.21 -8.42
C TYR A 7 -20.82 12.16 -8.30
N GLU A 8 -20.17 12.56 -9.37
CA GLU A 8 -18.75 12.86 -9.34
C GLU A 8 -18.47 14.16 -8.55
N LYS A 9 -17.29 14.30 -7.99
CA LYS A 9 -16.93 15.46 -7.15
C LYS A 9 -17.09 16.80 -7.85
N ASN A 10 -16.79 16.86 -9.13
CA ASN A 10 -16.95 18.09 -9.92
C ASN A 10 -18.43 18.46 -10.07
N GLU A 11 -19.29 17.47 -10.32
CA GLU A 11 -20.74 17.66 -10.39
C GLU A 11 -21.32 18.18 -9.07
N VAL A 12 -20.84 17.60 -7.93
CA VAL A 12 -21.24 18.09 -6.61
C VAL A 12 -20.84 19.55 -6.40
N ARG A 13 -19.68 19.97 -6.88
CA ARG A 13 -19.24 21.36 -6.79
C ARG A 13 -20.05 22.30 -7.68
N GLU A 14 -20.37 21.90 -8.89
CA GLU A 14 -21.25 22.64 -9.80
C GLU A 14 -22.65 22.82 -9.20
N ILE A 15 -23.20 21.78 -8.60
CA ILE A 15 -24.47 21.85 -7.87
C ILE A 15 -24.36 22.85 -6.72
N ALA A 16 -23.28 22.75 -5.92
CA ALA A 16 -23.07 23.64 -4.78
C ALA A 16 -22.91 25.12 -5.20
N GLU A 17 -22.28 25.40 -6.33
CA GLU A 17 -22.16 26.75 -6.89
C GLU A 17 -23.51 27.27 -7.41
N ARG A 18 -24.25 26.43 -8.12
CA ARG A 18 -25.59 26.78 -8.64
C ARG A 18 -26.56 27.09 -7.51
N GLU A 19 -26.50 26.34 -6.43
CA GLU A 19 -27.34 26.54 -5.22
C GLU A 19 -26.76 27.61 -4.27
N HIS A 20 -25.72 28.34 -4.69
CA HIS A 20 -25.07 29.43 -3.95
C HIS A 20 -24.61 29.05 -2.54
N LEU A 21 -24.14 27.79 -2.35
CA LEU A 21 -23.64 27.33 -1.06
C LEU A 21 -22.32 28.01 -0.69
N ILE A 22 -22.21 28.53 0.52
CA ILE A 22 -21.06 29.30 1.02
C ILE A 22 -19.76 28.49 0.91
N ASN A 23 -19.84 27.17 1.01
CA ASN A 23 -18.70 26.25 0.99
C ASN A 23 -18.40 25.66 -0.38
N ALA A 24 -19.07 26.05 -1.46
CA ALA A 24 -18.89 25.52 -2.81
C ALA A 24 -17.41 25.55 -3.27
N LYS A 25 -16.70 26.64 -2.98
CA LYS A 25 -15.27 26.84 -3.33
C LYS A 25 -14.28 26.46 -2.24
N ARG A 26 -14.75 25.82 -1.16
CA ARG A 26 -13.84 25.39 -0.07
C ARG A 26 -12.85 24.35 -0.59
N LYS A 27 -11.57 24.57 -0.31
CA LYS A 27 -10.52 23.60 -0.60
C LYS A 27 -10.74 22.33 0.21
N ASP A 28 -10.41 21.19 -0.40
CA ASP A 28 -10.46 19.91 0.28
C ASP A 28 -9.52 19.91 1.49
N SER A 29 -9.97 19.28 2.56
CA SER A 29 -9.12 19.06 3.72
C SER A 29 -7.98 18.12 3.33
N GLN A 30 -6.76 18.61 3.45
CA GLN A 30 -5.55 17.82 3.30
C GLN A 30 -5.08 17.48 4.72
N GLY A 31 -5.31 16.25 5.15
CA GLY A 31 -4.85 15.81 6.47
C GLY A 31 -5.85 14.95 7.23
N ILE A 32 -5.46 14.57 8.44
CA ILE A 32 -6.28 13.73 9.33
C ILE A 32 -7.28 14.65 10.05
N CYS A 33 -8.56 14.52 9.72
CA CYS A 33 -9.64 15.44 10.10
C CYS A 33 -9.75 15.72 11.61
N PHE A 34 -9.40 14.75 12.46
CA PHE A 34 -9.49 14.88 13.92
C PHE A 34 -8.20 15.38 14.59
N LEU A 35 -7.09 15.44 13.85
CA LEU A 35 -5.82 15.97 14.35
C LEU A 35 -5.59 17.44 14.00
N GLY A 36 -6.44 18.03 13.15
CA GLY A 36 -6.28 19.40 12.66
C GLY A 36 -5.13 19.56 11.65
N ASN A 37 -4.61 20.78 11.56
CA ASN A 37 -3.50 21.08 10.65
C ASN A 37 -2.17 20.80 11.35
N ILE A 38 -1.72 19.54 11.29
CA ILE A 38 -0.46 19.09 11.91
C ILE A 38 0.62 18.99 10.83
N ASP A 39 1.79 19.53 11.11
CA ASP A 39 2.99 19.18 10.37
C ASP A 39 3.37 17.74 10.74
N TYR A 40 3.17 16.82 9.79
CA TYR A 40 3.44 15.39 9.98
C TYR A 40 4.89 15.13 10.39
N ASN A 41 5.85 15.83 9.80
CA ASN A 41 7.26 15.64 10.10
C ASN A 41 7.59 16.11 11.51
N GLU A 42 7.01 17.23 11.97
CA GLU A 42 7.18 17.73 13.33
C GLU A 42 6.54 16.77 14.35
N TYR A 43 5.34 16.28 14.05
CA TYR A 43 4.66 15.29 14.88
C TYR A 43 5.49 14.02 15.04
N VAL A 44 5.93 13.43 13.94
CA VAL A 44 6.75 12.20 13.96
C VAL A 44 8.07 12.44 14.70
N ARG A 45 8.73 13.58 14.48
CA ARG A 45 9.97 13.95 15.16
C ARG A 45 9.80 14.01 16.68
N ARG A 46 8.66 14.50 17.15
CA ARG A 46 8.38 14.62 18.59
C ARG A 46 8.32 13.25 19.29
N TYR A 47 7.85 12.22 18.60
CA TYR A 47 7.68 10.87 19.18
C TYR A 47 8.84 9.93 18.86
N LEU A 48 9.41 10.00 17.67
CA LEU A 48 10.48 9.10 17.22
C LEU A 48 11.86 9.75 17.20
N GLY A 49 11.93 11.07 17.42
CA GLY A 49 13.19 11.81 17.34
C GLY A 49 13.78 11.89 15.93
N GLU A 50 15.07 12.16 15.85
CA GLU A 50 15.86 12.11 14.63
C GLU A 50 16.92 11.00 14.76
N ASN A 51 17.12 10.25 13.69
CA ASN A 51 18.19 9.25 13.57
C ASN A 51 18.85 9.44 12.21
N VAL A 52 19.94 10.20 12.21
CA VAL A 52 20.67 10.56 10.98
C VAL A 52 21.30 9.31 10.36
N GLY A 53 21.09 9.14 9.06
CA GLY A 53 21.65 8.05 8.28
C GLY A 53 21.99 8.48 6.86
N GLU A 54 22.57 7.56 6.10
CA GLU A 54 23.05 7.84 4.75
C GLU A 54 21.98 7.67 3.70
N ILE A 55 22.00 8.53 2.67
CA ILE A 55 21.28 8.33 1.42
C ILE A 55 22.28 7.84 0.37
N ILE A 56 22.03 6.66 -0.16
CA ILE A 56 22.88 5.98 -1.12
C ILE A 56 22.14 5.82 -2.44
N GLU A 57 22.80 6.17 -3.54
CA GLU A 57 22.30 5.87 -4.87
C GLU A 57 22.40 4.36 -5.12
N LEU A 58 21.26 3.75 -5.50
CA LEU A 58 21.15 2.30 -5.63
C LEU A 58 22.04 1.71 -6.72
N GLU A 59 22.18 2.41 -7.84
CA GLU A 59 22.89 1.97 -9.03
C GLU A 59 24.42 2.01 -8.85
N THR A 60 24.92 3.04 -8.18
CA THR A 60 26.35 3.28 -8.03
C THR A 60 26.90 2.87 -6.67
N GLY A 61 26.02 2.70 -5.67
CA GLY A 61 26.41 2.50 -4.27
C GLY A 61 27.04 3.73 -3.62
N LYS A 62 26.97 4.90 -4.27
CA LYS A 62 27.61 6.12 -3.80
C LYS A 62 26.70 6.85 -2.79
N LYS A 63 27.30 7.33 -1.70
CA LYS A 63 26.64 8.24 -0.78
C LYS A 63 26.41 9.59 -1.46
N ILE A 64 25.15 10.05 -1.49
CA ILE A 64 24.74 11.30 -2.15
C ILE A 64 24.10 12.29 -1.18
N GLY A 65 23.86 11.89 0.06
CA GLY A 65 23.27 12.76 1.09
C GLY A 65 23.07 12.07 2.41
N GLU A 66 22.31 12.74 3.28
CA GLU A 66 21.93 12.22 4.60
C GLU A 66 20.44 12.45 4.83
N HIS A 67 19.80 11.53 5.56
CA HIS A 67 18.42 11.67 6.01
C HIS A 67 18.36 11.82 7.54
N LYS A 68 17.27 12.37 8.05
CA LYS A 68 17.08 12.61 9.50
C LYS A 68 16.33 11.48 10.22
N GLY A 69 15.97 10.43 9.52
CA GLY A 69 15.29 9.24 10.03
C GLY A 69 14.53 8.53 8.90
N LEU A 70 14.58 7.21 8.87
CA LEU A 70 13.92 6.39 7.84
C LEU A 70 12.39 6.51 7.89
N TRP A 71 11.82 6.87 9.05
CA TRP A 71 10.39 7.06 9.22
C TRP A 71 9.82 8.30 8.55
N PHE A 72 10.66 9.30 8.20
CA PHE A 72 10.24 10.47 7.41
C PHE A 72 10.08 10.17 5.93
N HIS A 73 10.49 8.99 5.47
CA HIS A 73 10.51 8.62 4.06
C HIS A 73 9.62 7.42 3.77
N THR A 74 9.02 7.41 2.60
CA THR A 74 8.16 6.30 2.12
C THR A 74 8.71 5.79 0.79
N ILE A 75 8.66 4.49 0.56
CA ILE A 75 9.05 3.89 -0.73
C ILE A 75 8.19 4.50 -1.85
N GLY A 76 8.84 4.93 -2.92
CA GLY A 76 8.23 5.67 -4.03
C GLY A 76 8.13 7.19 -3.79
N GLN A 77 8.57 7.69 -2.63
CA GLN A 77 8.58 9.13 -2.36
C GLN A 77 9.58 9.84 -3.27
N ARG A 78 9.16 10.98 -3.83
CA ARG A 78 9.98 11.82 -4.71
C ARG A 78 10.36 13.16 -4.07
N LYS A 79 9.46 13.72 -3.25
CA LYS A 79 9.64 15.05 -2.65
C LYS A 79 10.26 14.94 -1.25
N GLY A 80 10.98 16.00 -0.82
CA GLY A 80 11.48 16.12 0.54
C GLY A 80 12.76 15.34 0.85
N LEU A 81 13.49 14.88 -0.18
CA LEU A 81 14.78 14.20 0.00
C LEU A 81 15.96 15.16 0.20
N GLY A 82 15.80 16.45 -0.15
CA GLY A 82 16.86 17.45 -0.03
C GLY A 82 18.05 17.24 -0.99
N LEU A 83 17.88 16.41 -2.02
CA LEU A 83 18.92 16.08 -2.97
C LEU A 83 18.83 16.98 -4.22
N GLY A 84 19.96 17.47 -4.69
CA GLY A 84 20.07 18.21 -5.95
C GLY A 84 20.16 17.28 -7.16
N GLY A 85 20.08 17.87 -8.36
CA GLY A 85 20.41 17.19 -9.61
C GLY A 85 19.34 16.35 -10.27
N GLY A 86 18.08 16.42 -9.85
CA GLY A 86 16.98 15.78 -10.59
C GLY A 86 15.93 15.09 -9.72
N PRO A 87 14.99 14.38 -10.31
CA PRO A 87 14.02 13.65 -9.52
C PRO A 87 14.64 12.37 -8.95
N TRP A 88 14.79 12.32 -7.63
CA TRP A 88 15.18 11.14 -6.89
C TRP A 88 13.94 10.42 -6.35
N PHE A 89 13.97 9.07 -6.34
CA PHE A 89 12.91 8.22 -5.80
C PHE A 89 13.46 7.31 -4.70
N VAL A 90 12.74 7.19 -3.60
CA VAL A 90 13.04 6.22 -2.55
C VAL A 90 12.69 4.82 -3.04
N ILE A 91 13.68 3.94 -3.09
CA ILE A 91 13.52 2.58 -3.60
C ILE A 91 13.48 1.55 -2.48
N LYS A 92 14.36 1.68 -1.49
CA LYS A 92 14.52 0.72 -0.40
C LYS A 92 14.96 1.42 0.87
N LYS A 93 14.59 0.85 2.02
CA LYS A 93 15.10 1.21 3.33
C LYS A 93 15.84 0.02 3.93
N ASP A 94 17.02 0.23 4.43
CA ASP A 94 17.76 -0.73 5.25
C ASP A 94 17.71 -0.25 6.70
N VAL A 95 16.84 -0.86 7.49
CA VAL A 95 16.58 -0.43 8.87
C VAL A 95 17.77 -0.76 9.78
N GLU A 96 18.44 -1.90 9.55
CA GLU A 96 19.57 -2.34 10.37
C GLU A 96 20.78 -1.43 10.20
N LYS A 97 21.05 -1.00 8.96
CA LYS A 97 22.16 -0.12 8.63
C LYS A 97 21.82 1.35 8.67
N ASN A 98 20.55 1.70 8.89
CA ASN A 98 20.02 3.06 8.83
C ASN A 98 20.35 3.77 7.49
N ILE A 99 20.12 3.06 6.36
CA ILE A 99 20.42 3.54 5.01
C ILE A 99 19.14 3.69 4.20
N LEU A 100 19.03 4.82 3.50
CA LEU A 100 17.99 5.08 2.52
C LEU A 100 18.55 4.95 1.12
N TYR A 101 18.06 3.97 0.34
CA TYR A 101 18.46 3.82 -1.07
C TYR A 101 17.52 4.58 -1.97
N VAL A 102 18.09 5.36 -2.87
CA VAL A 102 17.36 6.17 -3.86
C VAL A 102 17.89 5.92 -5.26
N SER A 103 17.06 6.22 -6.26
CA SER A 103 17.44 6.14 -7.68
C SER A 103 17.16 7.47 -8.38
N HIS A 104 17.99 7.84 -9.32
CA HIS A 104 17.94 9.13 -10.03
C HIS A 104 17.12 9.03 -11.31
N GLY A 105 16.02 9.79 -11.35
CA GLY A 105 15.25 10.06 -12.59
C GLY A 105 14.54 8.89 -13.23
N TYR A 106 14.63 7.71 -12.66
CA TYR A 106 14.12 6.48 -13.22
C TYR A 106 13.44 5.63 -12.13
N ASP A 107 12.38 4.97 -12.52
CA ASP A 107 11.67 4.03 -11.65
C ASP A 107 12.20 2.62 -11.91
N PRO A 108 13.18 2.13 -11.13
CA PRO A 108 13.86 0.89 -11.43
C PRO A 108 12.89 -0.29 -11.35
N GLU A 109 13.09 -1.30 -12.20
CA GLU A 109 12.28 -2.53 -12.19
C GLU A 109 12.20 -3.20 -10.81
N THR A 110 13.18 -2.95 -9.95
CA THR A 110 13.22 -3.41 -8.55
C THR A 110 12.13 -2.81 -7.68
N ALA A 111 11.56 -1.66 -8.05
CA ALA A 111 10.42 -1.04 -7.38
C ALA A 111 9.08 -1.75 -7.70
N TYR A 112 9.09 -2.61 -8.72
CA TYR A 112 7.92 -3.36 -9.14
C TYR A 112 7.96 -4.78 -8.60
N LYS A 113 6.86 -5.23 -8.02
CA LYS A 113 6.73 -6.60 -7.51
C LYS A 113 5.55 -7.31 -8.18
N ARG A 114 5.74 -8.58 -8.50
CA ARG A 114 4.66 -9.49 -8.90
C ARG A 114 4.26 -10.43 -7.78
N LYS A 115 5.17 -10.63 -6.81
CA LYS A 115 4.98 -11.55 -5.71
C LYS A 115 5.35 -10.87 -4.41
N PHE A 116 4.45 -10.88 -3.43
CA PHE A 116 4.69 -10.30 -2.11
C PHE A 116 3.86 -10.99 -1.04
N LYS A 117 4.42 -11.05 0.16
CA LYS A 117 3.80 -11.64 1.33
C LYS A 117 2.86 -10.65 2.00
N VAL A 118 1.72 -11.15 2.46
CA VAL A 118 0.79 -10.49 3.37
C VAL A 118 0.68 -11.28 4.65
N CYS A 119 0.45 -10.62 5.76
CA CYS A 119 0.29 -11.21 7.08
C CYS A 119 -0.92 -10.58 7.78
N ASP A 120 -1.33 -11.18 8.89
CA ASP A 120 -2.45 -10.72 9.70
C ASP A 120 -3.74 -10.58 8.86
N LEU A 121 -4.10 -11.64 8.15
CA LEU A 121 -5.34 -11.68 7.38
C LEU A 121 -6.54 -11.51 8.31
N HIS A 122 -7.39 -10.53 8.02
CA HIS A 122 -8.64 -10.26 8.73
C HIS A 122 -9.82 -10.34 7.78
N TRP A 123 -10.81 -11.15 8.12
CA TRP A 123 -11.98 -11.42 7.28
C TRP A 123 -13.14 -10.50 7.65
N LEU A 124 -13.66 -9.74 6.68
CA LEU A 124 -14.73 -8.77 6.89
C LEU A 124 -16.10 -9.31 6.52
N THR A 125 -16.23 -9.96 5.36
CA THR A 125 -17.52 -10.34 4.78
C THR A 125 -17.61 -11.81 4.43
N VAL A 126 -16.50 -12.42 4.00
CA VAL A 126 -16.44 -13.81 3.54
C VAL A 126 -15.66 -14.64 4.55
N SER A 127 -16.17 -15.80 4.90
CA SER A 127 -15.41 -16.78 5.71
C SER A 127 -14.40 -17.50 4.84
N PRO A 128 -13.20 -17.82 5.37
CA PRO A 128 -12.24 -18.67 4.65
C PRO A 128 -12.82 -19.99 4.14
N SER A 129 -13.83 -20.52 4.82
CA SER A 129 -14.54 -21.75 4.44
C SER A 129 -15.46 -21.60 3.23
N GLU A 130 -15.72 -20.39 2.79
CA GLU A 130 -16.61 -20.08 1.65
C GLU A 130 -15.81 -19.75 0.39
N LEU A 131 -14.48 -19.69 0.48
CA LEU A 131 -13.61 -19.44 -0.67
C LEU A 131 -13.51 -20.67 -1.58
N GLU A 132 -13.54 -20.43 -2.86
CA GLU A 132 -13.33 -21.46 -3.89
C GLU A 132 -11.92 -21.37 -4.47
N ASP A 133 -11.36 -22.53 -4.81
CA ASP A 133 -10.11 -22.60 -5.57
C ASP A 133 -10.34 -22.29 -7.05
N SER A 134 -9.26 -22.19 -7.84
CA SER A 134 -9.34 -21.97 -9.29
C SER A 134 -10.08 -23.07 -10.07
N ASN A 135 -10.46 -24.18 -9.42
CA ASN A 135 -11.21 -25.31 -9.99
C ASN A 135 -12.68 -25.33 -9.51
N GLY A 136 -13.10 -24.33 -8.70
CA GLY A 136 -14.45 -24.25 -8.15
C GLY A 136 -14.68 -25.17 -6.94
N ASN A 137 -13.63 -25.65 -6.26
CA ASN A 137 -13.77 -26.43 -5.05
C ASN A 137 -13.79 -25.51 -3.84
N ILE A 138 -14.83 -25.66 -2.98
CA ILE A 138 -14.93 -24.91 -1.73
C ILE A 138 -13.82 -25.37 -0.77
N LEU A 139 -13.10 -24.40 -0.19
CA LEU A 139 -12.07 -24.62 0.80
C LEU A 139 -12.69 -24.98 2.15
N GLN A 140 -13.23 -26.20 2.28
CA GLN A 140 -13.89 -26.65 3.51
C GLN A 140 -12.90 -26.78 4.67
N ASN A 141 -13.29 -26.26 5.82
CA ASN A 141 -12.58 -26.47 7.09
C ASN A 141 -12.52 -27.97 7.42
N GLY A 142 -11.34 -28.56 7.42
CA GLY A 142 -11.08 -29.76 8.18
C GLY A 142 -10.65 -31.03 7.47
N CYS A 143 -10.51 -31.06 6.16
CA CYS A 143 -10.13 -32.33 5.53
C CYS A 143 -9.43 -32.17 4.19
N CYS A 144 -8.22 -31.60 4.17
CA CYS A 144 -7.35 -31.85 3.01
C CYS A 144 -5.88 -31.53 3.33
N SER A 145 -5.09 -32.56 3.44
CA SER A 145 -3.62 -32.57 3.40
C SER A 145 -3.02 -32.06 2.06
N SER A 146 -3.83 -31.44 1.20
CA SER A 146 -3.48 -31.10 -0.19
C SER A 146 -3.38 -29.61 -0.50
N PHE A 147 -3.64 -28.71 0.45
CA PHE A 147 -3.68 -27.26 0.17
C PHE A 147 -2.32 -26.54 0.05
N LYS A 148 -1.22 -27.25 0.12
CA LYS A 148 0.13 -26.65 0.10
C LYS A 148 0.42 -25.72 -1.08
N HIS A 149 -0.45 -25.63 -2.09
CA HIS A 149 -0.27 -24.77 -3.28
C HIS A 149 -1.59 -24.35 -3.92
N THR A 150 -2.66 -24.21 -3.15
CA THR A 150 -3.93 -23.73 -3.71
C THR A 150 -3.81 -22.24 -4.03
N LEU A 151 -4.09 -21.89 -5.27
CA LEU A 151 -4.16 -20.52 -5.76
C LEU A 151 -5.62 -20.10 -5.83
N ILE A 152 -5.99 -19.12 -5.02
CA ILE A 152 -7.34 -18.54 -4.99
C ILE A 152 -7.32 -17.31 -5.88
N PRO A 153 -8.18 -17.20 -6.90
CA PRO A 153 -8.29 -15.98 -7.69
C PRO A 153 -8.80 -14.84 -6.82
N ILE A 154 -8.16 -13.68 -6.92
CA ILE A 154 -8.51 -12.50 -6.14
C ILE A 154 -8.40 -11.23 -6.95
N THR A 155 -9.23 -10.27 -6.61
CA THR A 155 -9.04 -8.86 -6.92
C THR A 155 -8.56 -8.15 -5.66
N PHE A 156 -7.56 -7.30 -5.75
CA PHE A 156 -7.00 -6.66 -4.57
C PHE A 156 -6.51 -5.23 -4.82
N LYS A 157 -6.29 -4.51 -3.72
CA LYS A 157 -5.84 -3.11 -3.72
C LYS A 157 -4.86 -2.88 -2.57
N ILE A 158 -3.74 -2.20 -2.84
CA ILE A 158 -2.70 -1.91 -1.85
C ILE A 158 -2.53 -0.43 -1.52
N ARG A 159 -3.17 0.46 -2.26
CA ARG A 159 -3.14 1.92 -2.08
C ARG A 159 -4.47 2.54 -2.48
N HIS A 160 -4.67 3.80 -2.12
CA HIS A 160 -5.80 4.64 -2.56
C HIS A 160 -5.66 5.06 -4.04
N THR A 161 -5.35 4.12 -4.91
CA THR A 161 -5.39 4.32 -6.35
C THR A 161 -6.75 3.87 -6.88
N PRO A 162 -7.27 4.43 -7.98
CA PRO A 162 -8.53 3.97 -8.56
C PRO A 162 -8.43 2.54 -9.11
N GLU A 163 -7.23 2.07 -9.43
CA GLU A 163 -7.00 0.76 -10.06
C GLU A 163 -7.13 -0.39 -9.06
N TYR A 164 -7.85 -1.41 -9.48
CA TYR A 164 -7.87 -2.73 -8.87
C TYR A 164 -6.88 -3.64 -9.58
N HIS A 165 -6.21 -4.49 -8.82
CA HIS A 165 -5.26 -5.46 -9.34
C HIS A 165 -5.83 -6.87 -9.25
N GLN A 166 -5.61 -7.67 -10.27
CA GLN A 166 -5.98 -9.09 -10.29
C GLN A 166 -4.77 -9.97 -10.01
N GLY A 167 -5.00 -11.10 -9.36
CA GLY A 167 -3.95 -12.04 -9.01
C GLY A 167 -4.48 -13.29 -8.35
N TYR A 168 -3.59 -13.97 -7.66
CA TYR A 168 -3.89 -15.18 -6.90
C TYR A 168 -3.34 -15.05 -5.48
N LEU A 169 -4.10 -15.54 -4.53
CA LEU A 169 -3.69 -15.74 -3.14
C LEU A 169 -3.19 -17.17 -2.96
N GLU A 170 -1.94 -17.34 -2.54
CA GLU A 170 -1.36 -18.63 -2.18
C GLU A 170 -1.26 -18.74 -0.65
N VAL A 171 -1.84 -19.78 -0.09
CA VAL A 171 -1.82 -20.03 1.35
C VAL A 171 -0.45 -20.51 1.78
N LEU A 172 0.11 -19.92 2.83
CA LEU A 172 1.45 -20.27 3.36
C LEU A 172 1.42 -21.14 4.62
N SER A 173 0.25 -21.58 5.08
CA SER A 173 0.17 -22.43 6.27
C SER A 173 0.57 -23.87 5.95
N GLU A 174 1.30 -24.52 6.87
CA GLU A 174 1.68 -25.94 6.72
C GLU A 174 0.46 -26.88 6.73
N GLU A 175 -0.61 -26.44 7.38
CA GLU A 175 -1.87 -27.16 7.49
C GLU A 175 -2.85 -26.86 6.34
N GLY A 176 -2.50 -25.90 5.47
CA GLY A 176 -3.33 -25.51 4.33
C GLY A 176 -4.59 -24.73 4.70
N HIS A 177 -4.69 -24.20 5.91
CA HIS A 177 -5.85 -23.46 6.38
C HIS A 177 -5.62 -21.95 6.34
N LEU A 178 -6.62 -21.21 5.84
CA LEU A 178 -6.72 -19.77 6.00
C LEU A 178 -7.57 -19.48 7.25
N VAL A 179 -6.92 -18.96 8.27
CA VAL A 179 -7.59 -18.52 9.51
C VAL A 179 -7.25 -17.06 9.78
N GLU A 180 -7.94 -16.48 10.74
CA GLU A 180 -7.63 -15.13 11.23
C GLU A 180 -6.15 -15.04 11.63
N GLY A 181 -5.44 -14.00 11.20
CA GLY A 181 -4.03 -13.83 11.45
C GLY A 181 -3.08 -14.63 10.56
N SER A 182 -3.58 -15.41 9.61
CA SER A 182 -2.75 -16.19 8.69
C SER A 182 -1.85 -15.33 7.83
N GLU A 183 -0.80 -15.98 7.29
CA GLU A 183 0.06 -15.43 6.26
C GLU A 183 -0.28 -16.00 4.90
N ALA A 184 -0.18 -15.18 3.87
CA ALA A 184 -0.39 -15.60 2.49
C ALA A 184 0.57 -14.88 1.54
N LEU A 185 0.66 -15.40 0.33
CA LEU A 185 1.48 -14.83 -0.73
C LEU A 185 0.58 -14.40 -1.89
N ILE A 186 0.69 -13.15 -2.28
CA ILE A 186 -0.05 -12.64 -3.43
C ILE A 186 0.83 -12.71 -4.68
N HIS A 187 0.27 -13.31 -5.73
CA HIS A 187 0.81 -13.37 -7.08
C HIS A 187 0.00 -12.45 -7.98
N ALA A 188 0.51 -11.24 -8.22
CA ALA A 188 -0.14 -10.28 -9.10
C ALA A 188 0.03 -10.64 -10.57
N GLN A 189 -1.02 -10.50 -11.38
CA GLN A 189 -0.93 -10.71 -12.84
C GLN A 189 0.00 -9.71 -13.51
N LYS A 190 0.01 -8.46 -13.03
CA LYS A 190 0.88 -7.38 -13.51
C LYS A 190 1.88 -6.98 -12.43
N LYS A 191 3.01 -6.44 -12.85
CA LYS A 191 3.98 -5.82 -11.92
C LYS A 191 3.33 -4.61 -11.24
N ILE A 192 3.40 -4.54 -9.91
CA ILE A 192 2.82 -3.48 -9.10
C ILE A 192 3.94 -2.62 -8.51
N HIS A 193 3.81 -1.31 -8.70
CA HIS A 193 4.74 -0.34 -8.16
C HIS A 193 4.46 -0.01 -6.69
N GLY A 194 5.51 0.15 -5.91
CA GLY A 194 5.44 0.73 -4.57
C GLY A 194 4.83 -0.17 -3.50
N VAL A 195 4.89 -1.49 -3.66
CA VAL A 195 4.57 -2.45 -2.59
C VAL A 195 5.61 -2.33 -1.48
N ALA A 196 5.18 -1.94 -0.29
CA ALA A 196 6.06 -1.70 0.86
C ALA A 196 5.51 -2.35 2.13
N PRO A 197 6.39 -2.77 3.07
CA PRO A 197 5.96 -3.24 4.38
C PRO A 197 5.13 -2.19 5.13
N GLY A 198 4.17 -2.64 5.93
CA GLY A 198 3.27 -1.78 6.71
C GLY A 198 2.12 -1.16 5.93
N GLN A 199 1.91 -1.54 4.67
CA GLN A 199 0.74 -1.14 3.89
C GLN A 199 -0.37 -2.17 4.04
N PHE A 200 -1.62 -1.70 4.12
CA PHE A 200 -2.78 -2.58 4.03
C PHE A 200 -2.96 -3.08 2.60
N CYS A 201 -3.29 -4.37 2.48
CA CYS A 201 -3.75 -4.98 1.26
C CYS A 201 -5.22 -5.38 1.46
N VAL A 202 -6.13 -4.77 0.72
CA VAL A 202 -7.55 -5.13 0.74
C VAL A 202 -7.80 -6.10 -0.40
N ILE A 203 -8.32 -7.27 -0.06
CA ILE A 203 -8.64 -8.34 -1.00
C ILE A 203 -10.16 -8.34 -1.16
N TYR A 204 -10.60 -8.44 -2.39
CA TYR A 204 -12.00 -8.48 -2.78
C TYR A 204 -12.31 -9.85 -3.37
N ASP A 205 -13.48 -10.35 -3.06
CA ASP A 205 -14.07 -11.49 -3.71
C ASP A 205 -14.45 -11.11 -5.16
N GLU A 206 -14.34 -12.05 -6.10
CA GLU A 206 -14.82 -11.81 -7.46
C GLU A 206 -16.34 -12.09 -7.50
N GLU A 207 -17.14 -11.05 -7.32
CA GLU A 207 -18.49 -11.00 -7.84
C GLU A 207 -18.56 -10.05 -9.06
#